data_ba33d0f5e309c987b3e4e444acc45db7
#
_entry.id   ba33d0f5e309c987b3e4e444acc45db7
#
_cell.length_a   1.000
_cell.length_b   1.000
_cell.length_c   1.000
_cell.angle_alpha   90.00
_cell.angle_beta   90.00
_cell.angle_gamma   90.00
#
_symmetry.space_group_name_H-M   'P 1'
#
loop_
_entity.id
_entity.type
_entity.pdbx_description
1 polymer ?
#
loop_
_entity_poly.entity_id
_entity_poly.type
_entity_poly.pdbx_seq_one_letter_code
_entity_poly.pdbx_strand_id
1 'polypeptide(L)'
;RDSFHSLEPAFIVNLADLDVMRYLQVEIQVMTRKQETIDKLVKMMPVVRNQLLLLFGSKHYEELSGRQGKETLQAEALLQVESVLTGTPVAELAVAAEGGKKAKQSSGIEAIYFTSFVMQ
;
A
#
# COMPACT_ATOMS: atom_id res chain seq x y z
N ARG A 1 -3.37 -14.57 -16.08
CA ARG A 1 -3.00 -15.51 -15.02
C ARG A 1 -2.57 -14.75 -13.77
N ASP A 2 -3.16 -15.08 -12.64
CA ASP A 2 -2.87 -14.41 -11.37
C ASP A 2 -1.46 -14.71 -10.91
N SER A 3 -0.71 -13.67 -10.58
CA SER A 3 0.61 -13.78 -9.99
C SER A 3 0.67 -12.92 -8.74
N PHE A 4 1.29 -13.47 -7.69
CA PHE A 4 1.50 -12.75 -6.44
C PHE A 4 2.97 -12.39 -6.30
N HIS A 5 3.23 -11.14 -5.94
CA HIS A 5 4.57 -10.64 -5.75
C HIS A 5 4.70 -10.02 -4.36
N SER A 6 5.66 -10.52 -3.58
CA SER A 6 5.92 -10.01 -2.23
C SER A 6 6.76 -8.75 -2.30
N LEU A 7 6.37 -7.76 -1.52
CA LEU A 7 7.17 -6.54 -1.32
C LEU A 7 8.13 -6.80 -0.14
N GLU A 8 9.28 -7.36 -0.43
CA GLU A 8 10.25 -7.74 0.60
C GLU A 8 11.36 -6.70 0.75
N PRO A 9 11.93 -6.58 1.95
CA PRO A 9 11.54 -7.24 3.20
C PRO A 9 10.27 -6.65 3.82
N ALA A 10 9.78 -7.26 4.91
CA ALA A 10 8.65 -6.72 5.67
C ALA A 10 8.88 -5.25 6.02
N PHE A 11 7.79 -4.49 6.10
CA PHE A 11 7.84 -3.09 6.54
C PHE A 11 7.81 -3.05 8.06
N ILE A 12 8.76 -2.36 8.65
CA ILE A 12 8.82 -2.15 10.09
C ILE A 12 8.91 -0.66 10.31
N VAL A 13 7.90 -0.08 10.95
CA VAL A 13 7.85 1.38 11.12
C VAL A 13 7.41 1.74 12.53
N ASN A 14 7.87 2.89 13.01
CA ASN A 14 7.31 3.52 14.19
C ASN A 14 6.01 4.20 13.79
N LEU A 15 4.96 3.97 14.58
CA LEU A 15 3.70 4.68 14.40
C LEU A 15 3.83 6.12 14.92
N ALA A 16 2.85 6.96 14.62
CA ALA A 16 2.90 8.38 14.94
C ALA A 16 2.56 8.70 16.40
N ASP A 17 2.26 7.70 17.22
CA ASP A 17 1.96 7.87 18.64
C ASP A 17 3.11 8.61 19.35
N LEU A 18 2.76 9.63 20.15
CA LEU A 18 3.75 10.47 20.81
C LEU A 18 4.01 10.08 22.26
N ASP A 19 3.03 9.51 22.93
CA ASP A 19 3.09 9.20 24.37
C ASP A 19 3.66 7.82 24.66
N VAL A 20 3.50 6.87 23.75
CA VAL A 20 4.02 5.51 23.87
C VAL A 20 4.63 5.11 22.53
N MET A 21 5.81 4.52 22.59
CA MET A 21 6.45 4.03 21.37
C MET A 21 5.71 2.80 20.83
N ARG A 22 5.20 2.90 19.61
CA ARG A 22 4.42 1.86 18.96
C ARG A 22 5.05 1.51 17.63
N TYR A 23 4.97 0.23 17.27
CA TYR A 23 5.54 -0.30 16.03
C TYR A 23 4.49 -1.04 15.24
N LEU A 24 4.62 -0.96 13.92
CA LEU A 24 3.88 -1.78 12.99
C LEU A 24 4.86 -2.61 12.19
N GLN A 25 4.61 -3.91 12.10
CA GLN A 25 5.31 -4.79 11.16
C GLN A 25 4.28 -5.39 10.23
N VAL A 26 4.47 -5.19 8.93
CA VAL A 26 3.52 -5.65 7.93
C VAL A 26 4.25 -6.27 6.75
N GLU A 27 3.72 -7.40 6.29
CA GLU A 27 4.16 -8.06 5.06
C GLU A 27 3.08 -7.87 4.01
N ILE A 28 3.51 -7.53 2.80
CA ILE A 28 2.60 -7.13 1.73
C ILE A 28 2.86 -7.98 0.50
N GLN A 29 1.76 -8.43 -0.13
CA GLN A 29 1.81 -8.99 -1.47
C GLN A 29 0.86 -8.22 -2.38
N VAL A 30 1.27 -8.07 -3.63
CA VAL A 30 0.41 -7.52 -4.67
C VAL A 30 0.04 -8.64 -5.64
N MET A 31 -1.14 -8.54 -6.22
CA MET A 31 -1.60 -9.48 -7.23
C MET A 31 -1.79 -8.76 -8.54
N THR A 32 -1.27 -9.34 -9.61
CA THR A 32 -1.43 -8.83 -10.97
C THR A 32 -1.49 -9.99 -11.95
N ARG A 33 -2.02 -9.73 -13.14
CA ARG A 33 -2.04 -10.69 -14.25
C ARG A 33 -1.04 -10.31 -15.34
N LYS A 34 -0.27 -9.22 -15.13
CA LYS A 34 0.61 -8.66 -16.14
C LYS A 34 2.06 -8.69 -15.68
N GLN A 35 2.91 -9.35 -16.43
CA GLN A 35 4.34 -9.40 -16.14
C GLN A 35 4.97 -8.01 -16.17
N GLU A 36 4.54 -7.15 -17.09
CA GLU A 36 5.04 -5.78 -17.19
C GLU A 36 4.78 -4.96 -15.94
N THR A 37 3.68 -5.24 -15.22
CA THR A 37 3.39 -4.60 -13.94
C THR A 37 4.40 -5.02 -12.87
N ILE A 38 4.74 -6.30 -12.84
CA ILE A 38 5.76 -6.82 -11.89
C ILE A 38 7.11 -6.18 -12.21
N ASP A 39 7.48 -6.13 -13.48
CA ASP A 39 8.76 -5.54 -13.90
C ASP A 39 8.85 -4.07 -13.48
N LYS A 40 7.80 -3.31 -13.67
CA LYS A 40 7.75 -1.91 -13.27
C LYS A 40 7.79 -1.75 -11.75
N LEU A 41 7.07 -2.61 -11.03
CA LEU A 41 7.06 -2.62 -9.58
C LEU A 41 8.48 -2.87 -9.03
N VAL A 42 9.18 -3.85 -9.57
CA VAL A 42 10.56 -4.15 -9.17
C VAL A 42 11.47 -2.95 -9.45
N LYS A 43 11.35 -2.36 -10.61
CA LYS A 43 12.13 -1.18 -11.00
C LYS A 43 11.89 0.01 -10.07
N MET A 44 10.65 0.22 -9.67
CA MET A 44 10.25 1.36 -8.84
C MET A 44 10.20 1.02 -7.35
N MET A 45 10.67 -0.16 -6.96
CA MET A 45 10.54 -0.64 -5.59
C MET A 45 11.05 0.35 -4.52
N PRO A 46 12.21 1.01 -4.68
CA PRO A 46 12.65 1.97 -3.67
C PRO A 46 11.63 3.10 -3.45
N VAL A 47 11.00 3.59 -4.52
CA VAL A 47 9.99 4.65 -4.41
C VAL A 47 8.72 4.12 -3.78
N VAL A 48 8.27 2.93 -4.21
CA VAL A 48 7.09 2.26 -3.63
C VAL A 48 7.28 2.07 -2.13
N ARG A 49 8.44 1.54 -1.72
CA ARG A 49 8.71 1.29 -0.31
C ARG A 49 8.73 2.58 0.49
N ASN A 50 9.35 3.63 -0.05
CA ASN A 50 9.39 4.93 0.63
C ASN A 50 7.98 5.48 0.87
N GLN A 51 7.12 5.44 -0.14
CA GLN A 51 5.76 5.94 -0.02
C GLN A 51 4.93 5.12 0.99
N LEU A 52 5.11 3.81 1.00
CA LEU A 52 4.42 2.96 1.98
C LEU A 52 4.92 3.21 3.40
N LEU A 53 6.23 3.38 3.59
CA LEU A 53 6.79 3.70 4.91
C LEU A 53 6.23 5.03 5.43
N LEU A 54 6.13 6.04 4.57
CA LEU A 54 5.56 7.34 4.96
C LEU A 54 4.08 7.20 5.33
N LEU A 55 3.33 6.43 4.56
CA LEU A 55 1.93 6.18 4.86
C LEU A 55 1.77 5.50 6.22
N PHE A 56 2.47 4.39 6.43
CA PHE A 56 2.35 3.62 7.67
C PHE A 56 2.81 4.43 8.87
N GLY A 57 3.89 5.19 8.74
CA GLY A 57 4.42 6.03 9.81
C GLY A 57 3.53 7.21 10.18
N SER A 58 2.55 7.56 9.34
CA SER A 58 1.61 8.63 9.63
C SER A 58 0.42 8.17 10.49
N LYS A 59 0.29 6.87 10.74
CA LYS A 59 -0.85 6.30 11.44
C LYS A 59 -0.59 6.17 12.93
N HIS A 60 -1.68 6.22 13.70
CA HIS A 60 -1.67 5.97 15.14
C HIS A 60 -2.19 4.56 15.40
N TYR A 61 -1.73 3.98 16.49
CA TYR A 61 -2.10 2.61 16.89
C TYR A 61 -3.62 2.42 16.90
N GLU A 62 -4.35 3.39 17.46
CA GLU A 62 -5.80 3.28 17.56
C GLU A 62 -6.50 3.24 16.21
N GLU A 63 -5.99 3.97 15.23
CA GLU A 63 -6.54 3.95 13.87
C GLU A 63 -6.48 2.56 13.25
N LEU A 64 -5.47 1.77 13.63
CA LEU A 64 -5.19 0.47 13.02
C LEU A 64 -5.63 -0.71 13.88
N SER A 65 -6.19 -0.47 15.05
CA SER A 65 -6.52 -1.54 16.00
C SER A 65 -7.79 -2.30 15.66
N GLY A 66 -8.62 -1.78 14.77
CA GLY A 66 -9.86 -2.43 14.34
C GLY A 66 -9.78 -2.92 12.90
N ARG A 67 -10.77 -3.71 12.51
CA ARG A 67 -10.90 -4.22 11.14
C ARG A 67 -11.01 -3.10 10.13
N GLN A 68 -11.84 -2.10 10.43
CA GLN A 68 -12.06 -0.95 9.55
C GLN A 68 -10.77 -0.20 9.26
N GLY A 69 -9.96 0.04 10.30
CA GLY A 69 -8.69 0.74 10.15
C GLY A 69 -7.71 -0.01 9.26
N LYS A 70 -7.67 -1.33 9.40
CA LYS A 70 -6.81 -2.16 8.55
C LYS A 70 -7.28 -2.15 7.10
N GLU A 71 -8.58 -2.22 6.86
CA GLU A 71 -9.15 -2.17 5.51
C GLU A 71 -8.89 -0.81 4.85
N THR A 72 -9.03 0.25 5.62
CA THR A 72 -8.73 1.61 5.13
C THR A 72 -7.26 1.73 4.77
N LEU A 73 -6.37 1.23 5.63
CA LEU A 73 -4.93 1.26 5.35
C LEU A 73 -4.58 0.46 4.09
N GLN A 74 -5.21 -0.69 3.90
CA GLN A 74 -5.01 -1.50 2.72
C GLN A 74 -5.40 -0.75 1.44
N ALA A 75 -6.53 -0.06 1.46
CA ALA A 75 -6.98 0.76 0.33
C ALA A 75 -6.03 1.93 0.07
N GLU A 76 -5.57 2.60 1.13
CA GLU A 76 -4.61 3.69 1.02
C GLU A 76 -3.26 3.19 0.47
N ALA A 77 -2.81 2.02 0.92
CA ALA A 77 -1.56 1.43 0.43
C ALA A 77 -1.65 1.13 -1.07
N LEU A 78 -2.77 0.59 -1.52
CA LEU A 78 -2.98 0.34 -2.95
C LEU A 78 -2.88 1.63 -3.76
N LEU A 79 -3.51 2.71 -3.31
CA LEU A 79 -3.44 4.00 -3.99
C LEU A 79 -2.00 4.51 -4.08
N GLN A 80 -1.20 4.35 -3.03
CA GLN A 80 0.20 4.75 -3.05
C GLN A 80 0.99 3.98 -4.10
N VAL A 81 0.82 2.66 -4.15
CA VAL A 81 1.51 1.82 -5.13
C VAL A 81 1.08 2.21 -6.55
N GLU A 82 -0.20 2.35 -6.78
CA GLU A 82 -0.73 2.73 -8.08
C GLU A 82 -0.25 4.10 -8.52
N SER A 83 -0.17 5.05 -7.60
CA SER A 83 0.35 6.39 -7.88
C SER A 83 1.79 6.34 -8.38
N VAL A 84 2.63 5.55 -7.73
CA VAL A 84 4.02 5.39 -8.15
C VAL A 84 4.10 4.78 -9.54
N LEU A 85 3.32 3.74 -9.80
CA LEU A 85 3.39 3.00 -11.07
C LEU A 85 2.81 3.79 -12.25
N THR A 86 1.81 4.62 -12.03
CA THR A 86 1.14 5.36 -13.11
C THR A 86 1.59 6.80 -13.24
N GLY A 87 2.22 7.35 -12.20
CA GLY A 87 2.54 8.78 -12.14
C GLY A 87 1.33 9.66 -11.86
N THR A 88 0.17 9.06 -11.56
CA THR A 88 -1.05 9.79 -11.24
C THR A 88 -1.08 10.12 -9.75
N PRO A 89 -1.38 11.38 -9.36
CA PRO A 89 -1.45 11.73 -7.93
C PRO A 89 -2.48 10.89 -7.18
N VAL A 90 -2.18 10.55 -5.93
CA VAL A 90 -3.07 9.77 -5.07
C VAL A 90 -4.46 10.41 -4.97
N ALA A 91 -4.53 11.73 -4.83
CA ALA A 91 -5.81 12.43 -4.71
C ALA A 91 -6.71 12.20 -5.94
N GLU A 92 -6.11 12.18 -7.12
CA GLU A 92 -6.85 11.94 -8.37
C GLU A 92 -7.35 10.50 -8.44
N LEU A 93 -6.51 9.54 -8.05
CA LEU A 93 -6.88 8.13 -7.98
C LEU A 93 -8.00 7.89 -6.96
N ALA A 94 -7.95 8.56 -5.83
CA ALA A 94 -8.95 8.45 -4.79
C ALA A 94 -10.31 8.94 -5.28
N VAL A 95 -10.34 10.08 -5.99
CA VAL A 95 -11.58 10.62 -6.58
C VAL A 95 -12.16 9.65 -7.60
N ALA A 96 -11.33 9.09 -8.47
CA ALA A 96 -11.76 8.11 -9.48
C ALA A 96 -12.35 6.86 -8.81
N ALA A 97 -11.73 6.38 -7.73
CA ALA A 97 -12.22 5.22 -6.98
C ALA A 97 -13.58 5.48 -6.35
N GLU A 98 -13.78 6.67 -5.76
CA GLU A 98 -15.06 7.07 -5.17
C GLU A 98 -16.17 7.15 -6.20
N GLY A 99 -15.84 7.63 -7.41
CA GLY A 99 -16.80 7.72 -8.49
C GLY A 99 -17.06 6.41 -9.22
N GLY A 100 -16.40 5.32 -8.81
CA GLY A 100 -16.49 4.03 -9.49
C GLY A 100 -15.86 4.01 -10.86
N LYS A 101 -15.04 5.01 -11.18
CA LYS A 101 -14.34 5.13 -12.46
C LYS A 101 -12.92 4.64 -12.31
N LYS A 102 -12.44 3.93 -13.34
CA LYS A 102 -11.04 3.57 -13.39
C LYS A 102 -10.22 4.79 -13.82
N ALA A 103 -9.01 4.90 -13.27
CA ALA A 103 -8.06 5.91 -13.70
C ALA A 103 -7.76 5.71 -15.18
N LYS A 104 -7.40 6.81 -15.85
CA LYS A 104 -7.11 6.85 -17.29
C LYS A 104 -6.00 5.88 -17.67
N GLN A 105 -5.02 5.67 -16.78
CA GLN A 105 -3.99 4.66 -16.92
C GLN A 105 -4.12 3.68 -15.77
N SER A 106 -4.29 2.40 -16.10
CA SER A 106 -4.33 1.35 -15.11
C SER A 106 -2.90 1.00 -14.67
N SER A 107 -2.72 0.79 -13.37
CA SER A 107 -1.45 0.32 -12.82
C SER A 107 -1.18 -1.14 -13.19
N GLY A 108 -2.22 -1.89 -13.49
CA GLY A 108 -2.15 -3.34 -13.66
C GLY A 108 -2.24 -4.12 -12.35
N ILE A 109 -2.21 -3.44 -11.21
CA ILE A 109 -2.40 -4.09 -9.91
C ILE A 109 -3.88 -4.41 -9.73
N GLU A 110 -4.20 -5.67 -9.45
CA GLU A 110 -5.57 -6.12 -9.20
C GLU A 110 -5.93 -6.01 -7.72
N ALA A 111 -4.96 -6.30 -6.84
CA ALA A 111 -5.21 -6.29 -5.41
C ALA A 111 -3.90 -6.16 -4.63
N ILE A 112 -4.01 -5.71 -3.40
CA ILE A 112 -2.92 -5.70 -2.44
C ILE A 112 -3.41 -6.41 -1.17
N TYR A 113 -2.52 -7.19 -0.55
CA TYR A 113 -2.85 -7.97 0.64
C TYR A 113 -1.81 -7.76 1.72
N PHE A 114 -2.27 -7.62 2.96
CA PHE A 114 -1.42 -7.69 4.13
C PHE A 114 -1.41 -9.15 4.59
N THR A 115 -0.34 -9.85 4.31
CA THR A 115 -0.21 -11.28 4.65
C THR A 115 0.25 -11.49 6.09
N SER A 116 0.78 -10.44 6.72
CA SER A 116 1.08 -10.41 8.14
C SER A 116 0.92 -8.98 8.62
N PHE A 117 0.34 -8.80 9.79
CA PHE A 117 0.08 -7.47 10.35
C PHE A 117 0.17 -7.54 11.86
N VAL A 118 1.26 -7.01 12.40
CA VAL A 118 1.54 -7.08 13.84
C VAL A 118 1.83 -5.68 14.37
N MET A 119 1.18 -5.30 15.46
CA MET A 119 1.46 -4.04 16.15
C MET A 119 1.93 -4.32 17.57
N GLN A 120 2.87 -3.50 18.02
CA GLN A 120 3.38 -3.58 19.38
C GLN A 120 3.40 -2.21 20.03
#